data_bea6ada6d478229b648e8b5d17b53cfb
#
_entry.id   bea6ada6d478229b648e8b5d17b53cfb
#
_cell.length_a   1.000
_cell.length_b   1.000
_cell.length_c   1.000
_cell.angle_alpha   90.00
_cell.angle_beta   90.00
_cell.angle_gamma   90.00
#
_symmetry.space_group_name_H-M   'P 1'
#
loop_
_entity.id
_entity.type
_entity.pdbx_description
1 polymer ?
#
loop_
_entity_poly.entity_id
_entity_poly.type
_entity_poly.pdbx_seq_one_letter_code
_entity_poly.pdbx_strand_id
1 'polypeptide(L)'
;MNRYWRELSDRRLAARLALAGRVHQYPEIQALRRFLSTFAVDCLFDVGANRGQYATMLRKDAGYKGLILSFEPNPDVFAELQRHAASDRLWHVFNMALSDFDGTASFNIMAADQFSSLKTPSGEQDAIFADRNKVTKTVEMQCRRLDTLLPELVAQHGFTRPFLKMDTQGHDLSVCEGAGDVLAQMLGIQTELGVRPIYEGGTGYRAMIDWLDARAFVPSAFFANNKGHFPLLVEMDGIFVNRTLVAA
;
A
#
# COMPACT_ATOMS: atom_id res chain seq x y z
N MET A 1 9.43 18.26 -19.18
CA MET A 1 9.09 17.33 -20.30
C MET A 1 8.01 17.95 -21.16
N ASN A 2 8.19 18.08 -22.48
CA ASN A 2 7.24 18.71 -23.42
C ASN A 2 5.93 17.88 -23.46
N ARG A 3 4.76 18.56 -23.65
CA ARG A 3 3.41 17.97 -23.75
C ARG A 3 3.36 16.77 -24.71
N TYR A 4 3.99 16.86 -25.87
CA TYR A 4 4.08 15.78 -26.86
C TYR A 4 4.72 14.49 -26.30
N TRP A 5 5.82 14.60 -25.58
CA TRP A 5 6.49 13.43 -24.99
C TRP A 5 5.69 12.80 -23.84
N ARG A 6 4.89 13.60 -23.11
CA ARG A 6 3.95 13.07 -22.11
C ARG A 6 2.87 12.25 -22.76
N GLU A 7 2.19 12.80 -23.78
CA GLU A 7 1.13 12.09 -24.51
C GLU A 7 1.62 10.79 -25.15
N LEU A 8 2.84 10.78 -25.70
CA LEU A 8 3.44 9.57 -26.27
C LEU A 8 3.74 8.52 -25.20
N SER A 9 4.27 8.94 -24.04
CA SER A 9 4.52 8.08 -22.89
C SER A 9 3.23 7.45 -22.37
N ASP A 10 2.16 8.24 -22.27
CA ASP A 10 0.87 7.80 -21.78
C ASP A 10 0.20 6.78 -22.71
N ARG A 11 0.27 7.01 -24.03
CA ARG A 11 -0.21 6.05 -25.05
C ARG A 11 0.56 4.72 -24.98
N ARG A 12 1.89 4.76 -24.82
CA ARG A 12 2.71 3.55 -24.66
C ARG A 12 2.37 2.78 -23.40
N LEU A 13 2.16 3.48 -22.28
CA LEU A 13 1.71 2.86 -21.02
C LEU A 13 0.34 2.20 -21.21
N ALA A 14 -0.65 2.93 -21.76
CA ALA A 14 -1.98 2.40 -21.98
C ALA A 14 -1.96 1.14 -22.88
N ALA A 15 -1.19 1.15 -23.97
CA ALA A 15 -1.04 0.00 -24.85
C ALA A 15 -0.41 -1.21 -24.13
N ARG A 16 0.64 -0.98 -23.33
CA ARG A 16 1.30 -2.05 -22.54
C ARG A 16 0.35 -2.65 -21.52
N LEU A 17 -0.41 -1.82 -20.79
CA LEU A 17 -1.40 -2.27 -19.83
C LEU A 17 -2.55 -3.03 -20.50
N ALA A 18 -2.97 -2.60 -21.72
CA ALA A 18 -3.98 -3.31 -22.49
C ALA A 18 -3.53 -4.71 -22.88
N LEU A 19 -2.30 -4.85 -23.39
CA LEU A 19 -1.72 -6.14 -23.74
C LEU A 19 -1.57 -7.07 -22.53
N ALA A 20 -1.35 -6.48 -21.32
CA ALA A 20 -1.24 -7.23 -20.06
C ALA A 20 -2.60 -7.47 -19.37
N GLY A 21 -3.73 -7.02 -19.92
CA GLY A 21 -5.05 -7.11 -19.28
C GLY A 21 -5.22 -6.22 -18.04
N ARG A 22 -4.36 -5.19 -17.87
CA ARG A 22 -4.25 -4.33 -16.68
C ARG A 22 -4.70 -2.88 -16.92
N VAL A 23 -5.55 -2.63 -17.90
CA VAL A 23 -6.04 -1.27 -18.25
C VAL A 23 -6.71 -0.58 -17.06
N HIS A 24 -7.39 -1.33 -16.20
CA HIS A 24 -8.04 -0.82 -15.00
C HIS A 24 -7.08 -0.12 -14.03
N GLN A 25 -5.78 -0.43 -14.05
CA GLN A 25 -4.76 0.21 -13.21
C GLN A 25 -4.24 1.54 -13.81
N TYR A 26 -4.61 1.88 -15.04
CA TYR A 26 -4.11 3.09 -15.70
C TYR A 26 -4.42 4.39 -14.92
N PRO A 27 -5.64 4.63 -14.42
CA PRO A 27 -5.96 5.84 -13.65
C PRO A 27 -5.11 5.96 -12.38
N GLU A 28 -4.93 4.88 -11.64
CA GLU A 28 -4.13 4.82 -10.42
C GLU A 28 -2.65 5.15 -10.72
N ILE A 29 -2.07 4.48 -11.72
CA ILE A 29 -0.68 4.71 -12.13
C ILE A 29 -0.45 6.17 -12.54
N GLN A 30 -1.39 6.80 -13.23
CA GLN A 30 -1.31 8.20 -13.62
C GLN A 30 -1.38 9.13 -12.41
N ALA A 31 -2.29 8.86 -11.46
CA ALA A 31 -2.40 9.64 -10.24
C ALA A 31 -1.12 9.53 -9.39
N LEU A 32 -0.59 8.33 -9.19
CA LEU A 32 0.68 8.10 -8.49
C LEU A 32 1.85 8.79 -9.19
N ARG A 33 1.99 8.63 -10.50
CA ARG A 33 3.03 9.31 -11.28
C ARG A 33 2.98 10.82 -11.07
N ARG A 34 1.77 11.40 -11.14
CA ARG A 34 1.57 12.84 -10.92
C ARG A 34 1.90 13.23 -9.48
N PHE A 35 1.38 12.50 -8.50
CA PHE A 35 1.61 12.78 -7.07
C PHE A 35 3.10 12.74 -6.74
N LEU A 36 3.75 11.61 -7.01
CA LEU A 36 5.15 11.36 -6.67
C LEU A 36 6.09 12.37 -7.31
N SER A 37 5.82 12.78 -8.57
CA SER A 37 6.63 13.77 -9.25
C SER A 37 6.36 15.22 -8.81
N THR A 38 5.09 15.57 -8.57
CA THR A 38 4.71 16.94 -8.16
C THR A 38 5.26 17.28 -6.79
N PHE A 39 5.16 16.34 -5.86
CA PHE A 39 5.61 16.53 -4.49
C PHE A 39 7.04 16.04 -4.25
N ALA A 40 7.77 15.68 -5.30
CA ALA A 40 9.15 15.20 -5.23
C ALA A 40 9.35 14.14 -4.13
N VAL A 41 8.45 13.14 -4.05
CA VAL A 41 8.54 12.04 -3.09
C VAL A 41 9.87 11.32 -3.29
N ASP A 42 10.67 11.23 -2.24
CA ASP A 42 12.01 10.62 -2.27
C ASP A 42 12.05 9.23 -1.63
N CYS A 43 11.07 8.89 -0.77
CA CYS A 43 10.93 7.58 -0.16
C CYS A 43 9.48 7.10 -0.19
N LEU A 44 9.26 5.84 -0.53
CA LEU A 44 7.94 5.21 -0.49
C LEU A 44 7.98 3.97 0.41
N PHE A 45 7.12 3.97 1.41
CA PHE A 45 6.84 2.83 2.26
C PHE A 45 5.76 1.98 1.60
N ASP A 46 6.06 0.72 1.30
CA ASP A 46 5.14 -0.27 0.71
C ASP A 46 4.84 -1.34 1.75
N VAL A 47 3.78 -1.12 2.53
CA VAL A 47 3.36 -1.98 3.64
C VAL A 47 2.34 -2.98 3.13
N GLY A 48 2.58 -4.28 3.38
CA GLY A 48 1.88 -5.38 2.73
C GLY A 48 2.36 -5.55 1.28
N ALA A 49 3.68 -5.66 1.10
CA ALA A 49 4.30 -5.62 -0.22
C ALA A 49 4.05 -6.88 -1.06
N ASN A 50 3.61 -7.96 -0.45
CA ASN A 50 3.45 -9.26 -1.08
C ASN A 50 4.72 -9.62 -1.92
N ARG A 51 4.60 -10.04 -3.16
CA ARG A 51 5.74 -10.34 -4.07
C ARG A 51 6.38 -9.10 -4.71
N GLY A 52 6.03 -7.88 -4.28
CA GLY A 52 6.56 -6.62 -4.81
C GLY A 52 5.90 -6.14 -6.10
N GLN A 53 4.63 -6.50 -6.31
CA GLN A 53 3.88 -6.09 -7.49
C GLN A 53 3.75 -4.56 -7.56
N TYR A 54 3.47 -3.93 -6.40
CA TYR A 54 3.31 -2.48 -6.31
C TYR A 54 4.65 -1.75 -6.59
N ALA A 55 5.73 -2.14 -5.94
CA ALA A 55 7.05 -1.57 -6.18
C ALA A 55 7.50 -1.76 -7.65
N THR A 56 7.22 -2.93 -8.24
CA THR A 56 7.48 -3.21 -9.65
C THR A 56 6.68 -2.28 -10.57
N MET A 57 5.41 -2.05 -10.28
CA MET A 57 4.55 -1.10 -11.01
C MET A 57 5.09 0.33 -10.88
N LEU A 58 5.50 0.75 -9.70
CA LEU A 58 6.12 2.07 -9.49
C LEU A 58 7.36 2.25 -10.35
N ARG A 59 8.26 1.27 -10.40
CA ARG A 59 9.48 1.31 -11.24
C ARG A 59 9.17 1.32 -12.73
N LYS A 60 8.37 0.36 -13.20
CA LYS A 60 8.14 0.09 -14.62
C LYS A 60 7.08 0.99 -15.24
N ASP A 61 5.99 1.24 -14.49
CA ASP A 61 4.80 1.89 -15.02
C ASP A 61 4.69 3.36 -14.58
N ALA A 62 4.91 3.67 -13.31
CA ALA A 62 4.91 5.05 -12.81
C ALA A 62 6.25 5.79 -13.05
N GLY A 63 7.36 5.07 -13.25
CA GLY A 63 8.69 5.64 -13.50
C GLY A 63 9.34 6.23 -12.25
N TYR A 64 8.92 5.80 -11.06
CA TYR A 64 9.48 6.24 -9.79
C TYR A 64 10.94 5.80 -9.62
N LYS A 65 11.80 6.70 -9.16
CA LYS A 65 13.25 6.49 -9.01
C LYS A 65 13.75 6.67 -7.58
N GLY A 66 12.89 7.08 -6.64
CA GLY A 66 13.25 7.25 -5.24
C GLY A 66 13.40 5.92 -4.50
N LEU A 67 13.69 6.00 -3.21
CA LEU A 67 13.80 4.86 -2.30
C LEU A 67 12.46 4.14 -2.16
N ILE A 68 12.47 2.81 -2.11
CA ILE A 68 11.32 1.98 -1.74
C ILE A 68 11.72 1.11 -0.55
N LEU A 69 10.89 1.13 0.49
CA LEU A 69 11.00 0.32 1.69
C LEU A 69 9.76 -0.57 1.77
N SER A 70 9.90 -1.85 1.43
CA SER A 70 8.80 -2.81 1.39
C SER A 70 8.80 -3.71 2.62
N PHE A 71 7.62 -3.88 3.22
CA PHE A 71 7.39 -4.70 4.42
C PHE A 71 6.44 -5.83 4.07
N GLU A 72 6.90 -7.06 4.25
CA GLU A 72 6.12 -8.27 3.97
C GLU A 72 6.30 -9.27 5.11
N PRO A 73 5.23 -9.53 5.86
CA PRO A 73 5.29 -10.44 6.99
C PRO A 73 5.40 -11.93 6.63
N ASN A 74 4.74 -12.40 5.57
CA ASN A 74 4.75 -13.82 5.19
C ASN A 74 6.16 -14.26 4.74
N PRO A 75 6.85 -15.17 5.46
CA PRO A 75 8.24 -15.52 5.15
C PRO A 75 8.41 -16.18 3.78
N ASP A 76 7.43 -16.95 3.31
CA ASP A 76 7.48 -17.62 2.02
C ASP A 76 7.36 -16.61 0.87
N VAL A 77 6.45 -15.64 1.01
CA VAL A 77 6.25 -14.53 0.06
C VAL A 77 7.41 -13.56 0.11
N PHE A 78 7.95 -13.27 1.32
CA PHE A 78 9.11 -12.41 1.50
C PHE A 78 10.34 -12.93 0.74
N ALA A 79 10.57 -14.25 0.72
CA ALA A 79 11.68 -14.83 -0.02
C ALA A 79 11.59 -14.55 -1.54
N GLU A 80 10.37 -14.43 -2.09
CA GLU A 80 10.16 -14.02 -3.49
C GLU A 80 10.37 -12.51 -3.66
N LEU A 81 9.82 -11.71 -2.75
CA LEU A 81 10.02 -10.25 -2.72
C LEU A 81 11.51 -9.89 -2.70
N GLN A 82 12.29 -10.57 -1.83
CA GLN A 82 13.73 -10.35 -1.72
C GLN A 82 14.47 -10.63 -3.04
N ARG A 83 14.08 -11.69 -3.76
CA ARG A 83 14.64 -11.99 -5.09
C ARG A 83 14.30 -10.92 -6.12
N HIS A 84 13.08 -10.37 -6.10
CA HIS A 84 12.67 -9.31 -7.01
C HIS A 84 13.39 -8.00 -6.75
N ALA A 85 13.64 -7.67 -5.47
CA ALA A 85 14.35 -6.45 -5.08
C ALA A 85 15.86 -6.51 -5.31
N ALA A 86 16.46 -7.71 -5.39
CA ALA A 86 17.92 -7.94 -5.34
C ALA A 86 18.74 -7.12 -6.36
N SER A 87 18.18 -6.76 -7.50
CA SER A 87 18.87 -5.98 -8.54
C SER A 87 18.67 -4.47 -8.42
N ASP A 88 17.82 -4.00 -7.51
CA ASP A 88 17.50 -2.57 -7.32
C ASP A 88 18.10 -2.05 -6.01
N ARG A 89 19.16 -1.25 -6.10
CA ARG A 89 19.89 -0.71 -4.93
C ARG A 89 19.05 0.28 -4.10
N LEU A 90 17.95 0.78 -4.63
CA LEU A 90 17.03 1.69 -3.95
C LEU A 90 15.71 1.00 -3.56
N TRP A 91 15.72 -0.33 -3.49
CA TRP A 91 14.57 -1.10 -3.01
C TRP A 91 15.02 -2.05 -1.90
N HIS A 92 14.68 -1.71 -0.66
CA HIS A 92 14.97 -2.50 0.53
C HIS A 92 13.72 -3.21 1.01
N VAL A 93 13.88 -4.42 1.53
CA VAL A 93 12.76 -5.30 1.94
C VAL A 93 12.96 -5.81 3.35
N PHE A 94 11.88 -5.88 4.13
CA PHE A 94 11.88 -6.24 5.55
C PHE A 94 10.84 -7.33 5.81
N ASN A 95 11.27 -8.43 6.47
CA ASN A 95 10.36 -9.51 6.87
C ASN A 95 9.73 -9.20 8.22
N MET A 96 8.77 -8.31 8.24
CA MET A 96 8.00 -7.90 9.41
C MET A 96 6.67 -7.27 9.00
N ALA A 97 5.72 -7.23 9.92
CA ALA A 97 4.53 -6.40 9.80
C ALA A 97 4.77 -5.02 10.42
N LEU A 98 4.09 -3.98 9.91
CA LEU A 98 3.90 -2.74 10.64
C LEU A 98 2.54 -2.78 11.36
N SER A 99 2.51 -2.29 12.60
CA SER A 99 1.35 -2.35 13.49
C SER A 99 1.39 -1.21 14.50
N ASP A 100 0.41 -1.17 15.41
CA ASP A 100 0.30 -0.24 16.53
C ASP A 100 1.13 -0.64 17.77
N PHE A 101 1.91 -1.74 17.68
CA PHE A 101 2.79 -2.21 18.76
C PHE A 101 4.11 -2.77 18.22
N ASP A 102 5.15 -2.78 19.06
CA ASP A 102 6.39 -3.50 18.84
C ASP A 102 6.32 -4.85 19.57
N GLY A 103 6.68 -5.95 18.87
CA GLY A 103 6.65 -7.30 19.46
C GLY A 103 6.43 -8.39 18.43
N THR A 104 5.77 -9.46 18.82
CA THR A 104 5.37 -10.57 17.96
C THR A 104 3.86 -10.75 17.94
N ALA A 105 3.33 -11.20 16.83
CA ALA A 105 1.93 -11.53 16.67
C ALA A 105 1.72 -12.75 15.78
N SER A 106 0.59 -13.41 15.98
CA SER A 106 0.12 -14.47 15.10
C SER A 106 -0.43 -13.90 13.81
N PHE A 107 0.14 -14.31 12.69
CA PHE A 107 -0.26 -13.91 11.35
C PHE A 107 -0.93 -15.05 10.60
N ASN A 108 -2.10 -14.79 10.05
CA ASN A 108 -2.90 -15.77 9.34
C ASN A 108 -2.51 -15.81 7.86
N ILE A 109 -1.97 -16.93 7.42
CA ILE A 109 -1.72 -17.22 6.00
C ILE A 109 -2.98 -17.82 5.42
N MET A 110 -3.51 -17.15 4.38
CA MET A 110 -4.74 -17.56 3.72
C MET A 110 -4.47 -18.48 2.54
N ALA A 111 -5.51 -19.15 2.03
CA ALA A 111 -5.43 -20.03 0.86
C ALA A 111 -4.92 -19.27 -0.38
N ALA A 112 -5.28 -18.00 -0.53
CA ALA A 112 -4.61 -17.08 -1.45
C ALA A 112 -3.83 -16.06 -0.62
N ASP A 113 -2.52 -16.04 -0.78
CA ASP A 113 -1.58 -15.28 0.06
C ASP A 113 -1.85 -13.77 0.12
N GLN A 114 -2.43 -13.21 -0.93
CA GLN A 114 -2.84 -11.80 -0.98
C GLN A 114 -3.92 -11.40 0.03
N PHE A 115 -4.61 -12.38 0.64
CA PHE A 115 -5.57 -12.15 1.73
C PHE A 115 -4.95 -12.36 3.11
N SER A 116 -3.67 -12.72 3.19
CA SER A 116 -2.99 -12.99 4.47
C SER A 116 -2.93 -11.73 5.33
N SER A 117 -3.28 -11.85 6.61
CA SER A 117 -3.49 -10.71 7.50
C SER A 117 -3.23 -11.06 8.97
N LEU A 118 -3.01 -10.02 9.78
CA LEU A 118 -3.13 -10.09 11.24
C LEU A 118 -4.58 -10.22 11.70
N LYS A 119 -5.54 -9.96 10.81
CA LYS A 119 -6.98 -10.08 11.06
C LYS A 119 -7.51 -11.47 10.70
N THR A 120 -8.66 -11.80 11.25
CA THR A 120 -9.42 -13.01 10.93
C THR A 120 -10.43 -12.72 9.83
N PRO A 121 -10.67 -13.63 8.87
CA PRO A 121 -11.73 -13.47 7.89
C PRO A 121 -13.09 -13.24 8.56
N SER A 122 -13.87 -12.28 8.05
CA SER A 122 -15.22 -12.01 8.55
C SER A 122 -16.19 -13.13 8.14
N GLY A 123 -17.07 -13.51 9.08
CA GLY A 123 -18.20 -14.39 8.76
C GLY A 123 -19.23 -13.74 7.80
N GLU A 124 -19.19 -12.41 7.64
CA GLU A 124 -20.07 -11.63 6.75
C GLU A 124 -19.42 -11.33 5.39
N GLN A 125 -18.22 -11.86 5.11
CA GLN A 125 -17.55 -11.63 3.84
C GLN A 125 -18.37 -12.15 2.66
N ASP A 126 -18.18 -11.54 1.49
CA ASP A 126 -18.82 -11.98 0.27
C ASP A 126 -18.37 -13.39 -0.11
N ALA A 127 -19.30 -14.25 -0.55
CA ALA A 127 -19.04 -15.64 -0.89
C ALA A 127 -17.94 -15.82 -1.95
N ILE A 128 -17.70 -14.80 -2.79
CA ILE A 128 -16.62 -14.83 -3.81
C ILE A 128 -15.21 -14.90 -3.20
N PHE A 129 -15.06 -14.55 -1.91
CA PHE A 129 -13.78 -14.58 -1.21
C PHE A 129 -13.62 -15.82 -0.31
N ALA A 130 -14.69 -16.54 0.04
CA ALA A 130 -14.71 -17.55 1.09
C ALA A 130 -13.62 -18.63 0.94
N ASP A 131 -13.40 -19.14 -0.28
CA ASP A 131 -12.39 -20.17 -0.54
C ASP A 131 -10.95 -19.62 -0.54
N ARG A 132 -10.78 -18.36 -0.92
CA ARG A 132 -9.46 -17.71 -1.05
C ARG A 132 -9.01 -17.10 0.27
N ASN A 133 -9.96 -16.53 1.02
CA ASN A 133 -9.76 -15.90 2.33
C ASN A 133 -10.05 -16.90 3.47
N LYS A 134 -9.48 -18.11 3.37
CA LYS A 134 -9.55 -19.17 4.37
C LYS A 134 -8.19 -19.37 4.99
N VAL A 135 -8.10 -19.30 6.31
CA VAL A 135 -6.85 -19.56 7.05
C VAL A 135 -6.38 -21.00 6.78
N THR A 136 -5.16 -21.13 6.28
CA THR A 136 -4.49 -22.41 6.04
C THR A 136 -3.40 -22.69 7.05
N LYS A 137 -2.75 -21.64 7.56
CA LYS A 137 -1.64 -21.71 8.49
C LYS A 137 -1.56 -20.41 9.28
N THR A 138 -1.11 -20.50 10.53
CA THR A 138 -0.75 -19.33 11.34
C THR A 138 0.73 -19.40 11.67
N VAL A 139 1.42 -18.26 11.58
CA VAL A 139 2.85 -18.14 11.90
C VAL A 139 3.07 -16.96 12.85
N GLU A 140 4.03 -17.09 13.74
CA GLU A 140 4.48 -15.96 14.57
C GLU A 140 5.41 -15.06 13.74
N MET A 141 5.23 -13.75 13.88
CA MET A 141 6.04 -12.80 13.16
C MET A 141 6.31 -11.54 13.95
N GLN A 142 7.36 -10.84 13.56
CA GLN A 142 7.73 -9.56 14.13
C GLN A 142 6.79 -8.45 13.66
N CYS A 143 6.30 -7.67 14.61
CA CYS A 143 5.56 -6.43 14.38
C CYS A 143 6.41 -5.25 14.89
N ARG A 144 6.40 -4.16 14.14
CA ARG A 144 7.04 -2.91 14.52
C ARG A 144 6.08 -1.73 14.32
N ARG A 145 6.19 -0.76 15.21
CA ARG A 145 5.56 0.54 15.05
C ARG A 145 6.38 1.38 14.06
N LEU A 146 5.69 2.15 13.21
CA LEU A 146 6.40 3.02 12.27
C LEU A 146 7.08 4.20 12.99
N ASP A 147 6.50 4.70 14.10
CA ASP A 147 7.11 5.79 14.88
C ASP A 147 8.44 5.40 15.53
N THR A 148 8.60 4.14 15.92
CA THR A 148 9.89 3.62 16.46
C THR A 148 10.89 3.32 15.35
N LEU A 149 10.43 2.90 14.17
CA LEU A 149 11.28 2.47 13.06
C LEU A 149 11.74 3.64 12.17
N LEU A 150 10.90 4.67 11.99
CA LEU A 150 11.17 5.78 11.07
C LEU A 150 12.49 6.51 11.33
N PRO A 151 12.85 6.86 12.59
CA PRO A 151 14.14 7.52 12.88
C PRO A 151 15.36 6.69 12.44
N GLU A 152 15.31 5.35 12.60
CA GLU A 152 16.37 4.43 12.18
C GLU A 152 16.52 4.46 10.65
N LEU A 153 15.38 4.39 9.93
CA LEU A 153 15.36 4.40 8.47
C LEU A 153 15.79 5.73 7.89
N VAL A 154 15.38 6.86 8.50
CA VAL A 154 15.84 8.19 8.09
C VAL A 154 17.35 8.34 8.30
N ALA A 155 17.89 7.90 9.43
CA ALA A 155 19.33 7.94 9.70
C ALA A 155 20.13 7.08 8.69
N GLN A 156 19.58 5.95 8.28
CA GLN A 156 20.23 5.02 7.33
C GLN A 156 20.18 5.50 5.89
N HIS A 157 19.06 6.08 5.46
CA HIS A 157 18.77 6.33 4.05
C HIS A 157 18.66 7.82 3.65
N GLY A 158 18.48 8.72 4.62
CA GLY A 158 18.56 10.18 4.41
C GLY A 158 17.39 10.79 3.66
N PHE A 159 16.21 10.13 3.59
CA PHE A 159 15.02 10.67 2.92
C PHE A 159 14.32 11.74 3.78
N THR A 160 13.55 12.61 3.13
CA THR A 160 12.86 13.74 3.76
C THR A 160 11.41 13.92 3.30
N ARG A 161 11.00 13.25 2.23
CA ARG A 161 9.70 13.42 1.59
C ARG A 161 8.98 12.07 1.41
N PRO A 162 8.61 11.41 2.53
CA PRO A 162 8.04 10.07 2.49
C PRO A 162 6.58 10.04 2.03
N PHE A 163 6.20 8.92 1.41
CA PHE A 163 4.84 8.53 1.07
C PHE A 163 4.57 7.14 1.64
N LEU A 164 3.40 6.93 2.23
CA LEU A 164 3.00 5.66 2.84
C LEU A 164 1.93 4.97 1.99
N LYS A 165 2.20 3.77 1.47
CA LYS A 165 1.18 2.88 0.90
C LYS A 165 0.96 1.73 1.86
N MET A 166 -0.30 1.44 2.12
CA MET A 166 -0.75 0.31 2.93
C MET A 166 -1.73 -0.56 2.12
N ASP A 167 -1.56 -1.86 2.26
CA ASP A 167 -2.46 -2.90 1.76
C ASP A 167 -2.25 -4.10 2.68
N THR A 168 -2.76 -3.97 3.89
CA THR A 168 -2.51 -4.91 4.99
C THR A 168 -3.74 -5.75 5.32
N GLN A 169 -4.67 -5.75 4.38
CA GLN A 169 -5.84 -6.61 4.43
C GLN A 169 -6.63 -6.42 5.73
N GLY A 170 -7.13 -5.18 5.87
CA GLY A 170 -7.95 -4.73 6.99
C GLY A 170 -7.19 -4.27 8.24
N HIS A 171 -5.84 -4.24 8.21
CA HIS A 171 -5.00 -3.80 9.33
C HIS A 171 -4.43 -2.38 9.15
N ASP A 172 -4.80 -1.66 8.09
CA ASP A 172 -4.24 -0.36 7.68
C ASP A 172 -4.39 0.72 8.77
N LEU A 173 -5.50 0.74 9.49
CA LEU A 173 -5.68 1.69 10.60
C LEU A 173 -4.65 1.46 11.70
N SER A 174 -4.38 0.22 12.09
CA SER A 174 -3.36 -0.10 13.10
C SER A 174 -1.95 0.32 12.65
N VAL A 175 -1.64 0.23 11.35
CA VAL A 175 -0.38 0.78 10.81
C VAL A 175 -0.32 2.30 11.00
N CYS A 176 -1.42 3.00 10.69
CA CYS A 176 -1.51 4.45 10.89
C CYS A 176 -1.41 4.84 12.38
N GLU A 177 -2.05 4.10 13.28
CA GLU A 177 -1.97 4.30 14.73
C GLU A 177 -0.54 4.07 15.25
N GLY A 178 0.14 3.05 14.72
CA GLY A 178 1.55 2.79 14.99
C GLY A 178 2.53 3.81 14.42
N ALA A 179 2.10 4.62 13.46
CA ALA A 179 2.87 5.76 13.00
C ALA A 179 2.81 6.95 13.99
N GLY A 180 1.76 7.03 14.82
CA GLY A 180 1.66 8.11 15.81
C GLY A 180 1.88 9.49 15.19
N ASP A 181 2.68 10.33 15.86
CA ASP A 181 2.98 11.71 15.39
C ASP A 181 3.83 11.75 14.12
N VAL A 182 4.60 10.69 13.81
CA VAL A 182 5.42 10.67 12.58
C VAL A 182 4.58 10.53 11.31
N LEU A 183 3.30 10.14 11.44
CA LEU A 183 2.37 10.12 10.31
C LEU A 183 2.26 11.51 9.65
N ALA A 184 2.33 12.58 10.43
CA ALA A 184 2.29 13.96 9.93
C ALA A 184 3.47 14.32 9.01
N GLN A 185 4.54 13.54 8.98
CA GLN A 185 5.67 13.73 8.07
C GLN A 185 5.42 13.14 6.67
N MET A 186 4.40 12.28 6.51
CA MET A 186 4.06 11.69 5.22
C MET A 186 3.42 12.75 4.31
N LEU A 187 3.91 12.86 3.07
CA LEU A 187 3.32 13.76 2.05
C LEU A 187 1.95 13.28 1.60
N GLY A 188 1.74 11.98 1.61
CA GLY A 188 0.48 11.35 1.31
C GLY A 188 0.44 9.91 1.75
N ILE A 189 -0.77 9.37 1.71
CA ILE A 189 -1.10 8.00 2.07
C ILE A 189 -1.89 7.38 0.94
N GLN A 190 -1.58 6.14 0.58
CA GLN A 190 -2.46 5.27 -0.17
C GLN A 190 -2.87 4.11 0.73
N THR A 191 -4.17 3.80 0.78
CA THR A 191 -4.72 2.74 1.62
C THR A 191 -5.88 2.06 0.94
N GLU A 192 -6.05 0.77 1.20
CA GLU A 192 -7.24 0.02 0.82
C GLU A 192 -8.42 0.39 1.73
N LEU A 193 -9.56 0.68 1.15
CA LEU A 193 -10.77 1.12 1.82
C LEU A 193 -11.86 0.06 1.68
N GLY A 194 -12.11 -0.70 2.73
CA GLY A 194 -13.16 -1.70 2.77
C GLY A 194 -14.55 -1.07 2.77
N VAL A 195 -15.32 -1.31 1.72
CA VAL A 195 -16.72 -0.89 1.61
C VAL A 195 -17.64 -1.94 2.24
N ARG A 196 -17.26 -3.21 2.14
CA ARG A 196 -17.91 -4.35 2.79
C ARG A 196 -16.93 -5.07 3.71
N PRO A 197 -17.41 -5.72 4.79
CA PRO A 197 -16.52 -6.42 5.71
C PRO A 197 -15.89 -7.65 5.02
N ILE A 198 -14.57 -7.68 4.97
CA ILE A 198 -13.77 -8.85 4.54
C ILE A 198 -13.12 -9.50 5.76
N TYR A 199 -12.74 -8.68 6.75
CA TYR A 199 -12.05 -9.08 7.97
C TYR A 199 -12.84 -8.65 9.21
N GLU A 200 -12.76 -9.45 10.29
CA GLU A 200 -13.32 -9.10 11.59
C GLU A 200 -12.61 -7.88 12.17
N GLY A 201 -13.37 -6.89 12.63
CA GLY A 201 -12.82 -5.64 13.16
C GLY A 201 -12.03 -4.82 12.14
N GLY A 202 -12.19 -5.09 10.84
CA GLY A 202 -11.65 -4.26 9.77
C GLY A 202 -12.29 -2.87 9.78
N THR A 203 -11.49 -1.84 9.52
CA THR A 203 -11.96 -0.46 9.48
C THR A 203 -12.70 -0.20 8.18
N GLY A 204 -13.99 0.14 8.27
CA GLY A 204 -14.78 0.51 7.09
C GLY A 204 -14.30 1.84 6.48
N TYR A 205 -14.51 2.01 5.17
CA TYR A 205 -14.00 3.16 4.40
C TYR A 205 -14.38 4.53 5.00
N ARG A 206 -15.60 4.69 5.54
CA ARG A 206 -16.04 5.97 6.14
C ARG A 206 -15.18 6.31 7.36
N ALA A 207 -15.04 5.36 8.28
CA ALA A 207 -14.26 5.57 9.50
C ALA A 207 -12.77 5.84 9.16
N MET A 208 -12.21 5.18 8.16
CA MET A 208 -10.83 5.43 7.71
C MET A 208 -10.69 6.83 7.10
N ILE A 209 -11.62 7.27 6.26
CA ILE A 209 -11.61 8.62 5.67
C ILE A 209 -11.74 9.69 6.77
N ASP A 210 -12.69 9.53 7.69
CA ASP A 210 -12.88 10.48 8.80
C ASP A 210 -11.64 10.55 9.70
N TRP A 211 -11.02 9.41 9.97
CA TRP A 211 -9.81 9.31 10.77
C TRP A 211 -8.61 10.03 10.11
N LEU A 212 -8.45 9.86 8.79
CA LEU A 212 -7.41 10.52 7.99
C LEU A 212 -7.66 12.04 7.89
N ASP A 213 -8.91 12.47 7.64
CA ASP A 213 -9.25 13.89 7.54
C ASP A 213 -8.98 14.65 8.85
N ALA A 214 -9.31 14.02 9.99
CA ALA A 214 -8.97 14.56 11.31
C ALA A 214 -7.46 14.79 11.53
N ARG A 215 -6.61 14.16 10.70
CA ARG A 215 -5.14 14.27 10.71
C ARG A 215 -4.58 15.03 9.50
N ALA A 216 -5.42 15.83 8.86
CA ALA A 216 -5.10 16.65 7.71
C ALA A 216 -4.76 15.88 6.41
N PHE A 217 -5.11 14.61 6.31
CA PHE A 217 -5.04 13.85 5.07
C PHE A 217 -6.38 13.92 4.34
N VAL A 218 -6.44 14.67 3.25
CA VAL A 218 -7.66 14.84 2.45
C VAL A 218 -7.61 13.98 1.17
N PRO A 219 -8.76 13.48 0.70
CA PRO A 219 -8.82 12.67 -0.50
C PRO A 219 -8.25 13.39 -1.72
N SER A 220 -7.39 12.70 -2.47
CA SER A 220 -6.85 13.13 -3.77
C SER A 220 -7.43 12.35 -4.94
N ALA A 221 -7.62 11.02 -4.76
CA ALA A 221 -8.20 10.15 -5.77
C ALA A 221 -8.74 8.85 -5.15
N PHE A 222 -9.71 8.23 -5.83
CA PHE A 222 -10.20 6.89 -5.50
C PHE A 222 -10.24 6.02 -6.75
N PHE A 223 -9.92 4.74 -6.60
CA PHE A 223 -9.89 3.76 -7.68
C PHE A 223 -10.58 2.48 -7.22
N ALA A 224 -11.42 1.90 -8.07
CA ALA A 224 -11.98 0.59 -7.81
C ALA A 224 -10.86 -0.47 -7.88
N ASN A 225 -10.72 -1.27 -6.82
CA ASN A 225 -9.77 -2.37 -6.79
C ASN A 225 -10.20 -3.49 -7.76
N ASN A 226 -9.24 -4.21 -8.35
CA ASN A 226 -9.46 -5.42 -9.17
C ASN A 226 -10.54 -5.30 -10.27
N LYS A 227 -10.64 -4.20 -10.99
CA LYS A 227 -11.68 -3.89 -11.99
C LYS A 227 -13.05 -3.53 -11.41
N GLY A 228 -13.13 -3.40 -10.08
CA GLY A 228 -14.36 -3.19 -9.35
C GLY A 228 -15.20 -4.46 -9.19
N HIS A 229 -16.14 -4.41 -8.28
CA HIS A 229 -17.13 -5.47 -8.04
C HIS A 229 -18.51 -4.96 -8.46
N PHE A 230 -19.26 -5.80 -9.14
CA PHE A 230 -20.62 -5.45 -9.60
C PHE A 230 -21.64 -6.44 -9.02
N PRO A 231 -22.82 -5.98 -8.59
CA PRO A 231 -23.32 -4.60 -8.61
C PRO A 231 -22.85 -3.74 -7.43
N LEU A 232 -22.21 -4.32 -6.42
CA LEU A 232 -21.78 -3.62 -5.21
C LEU A 232 -20.26 -3.57 -5.13
N LEU A 233 -19.74 -2.38 -4.87
CA LEU A 233 -18.31 -2.21 -4.58
C LEU A 233 -17.98 -2.89 -3.25
N VAL A 234 -16.88 -3.65 -3.21
CA VAL A 234 -16.41 -4.35 -2.01
C VAL A 234 -15.27 -3.59 -1.35
N GLU A 235 -14.33 -3.12 -2.16
CA GLU A 235 -13.15 -2.38 -1.73
C GLU A 235 -12.70 -1.40 -2.81
N MET A 236 -11.95 -0.38 -2.42
CA MET A 236 -11.34 0.59 -3.33
C MET A 236 -10.04 1.11 -2.75
N ASP A 237 -9.11 1.53 -3.61
CA ASP A 237 -7.91 2.24 -3.20
C ASP A 237 -8.14 3.74 -3.10
N GLY A 238 -7.69 4.36 -2.03
CA GLY A 238 -7.72 5.80 -1.83
C GLY A 238 -6.34 6.41 -1.72
N ILE A 239 -6.06 7.48 -2.47
CA ILE A 239 -4.88 8.32 -2.30
C ILE A 239 -5.29 9.57 -1.55
N PHE A 240 -4.59 9.87 -0.47
CA PHE A 240 -4.79 11.03 0.39
C PHE A 240 -3.54 11.90 0.38
N VAL A 241 -3.72 13.21 0.41
CA VAL A 241 -2.64 14.18 0.48
C VAL A 241 -2.63 14.89 1.83
N ASN A 242 -1.47 15.05 2.42
CA ASN A 242 -1.30 15.84 3.64
C ASN A 242 -1.40 17.32 3.29
N ARG A 243 -2.56 17.95 3.54
CA ARG A 243 -2.83 19.35 3.18
C ARG A 243 -1.90 20.35 3.89
N THR A 244 -1.31 19.99 5.03
CA THR A 244 -0.39 20.88 5.76
C THR A 244 0.98 20.97 5.11
N LEU A 245 1.42 19.93 4.40
CA LEU A 245 2.74 19.87 3.76
C LEU A 245 2.73 20.31 2.28
N VAL A 246 1.54 20.35 1.64
CA VAL A 246 1.43 20.66 0.20
C VAL A 246 0.78 22.01 -0.08
N ALA A 247 0.23 22.67 0.93
CA ALA A 247 -0.36 24.01 0.84
C ALA A 247 0.68 25.16 1.02
N ALA A 248 1.96 24.82 1.19
CA ALA A 248 3.04 25.77 1.39
C ALA A 248 3.75 26.17 0.08
#